data_86f506c664dac7dec148a68d60c542d2
#
_entry.id   86f506c664dac7dec148a68d60c542d2
#
_cell.length_a   1.000
_cell.length_b   1.000
_cell.length_c   1.000
_cell.angle_alpha   90.00
_cell.angle_beta   90.00
_cell.angle_gamma   90.00
#
_symmetry.space_group_name_H-M   'P 1'
#
loop_
_entity.id
_entity.type
_entity.pdbx_description
1 polymer ?
#
loop_
_entity_poly.entity_id
_entity_poly.type
_entity_poly.pdbx_seq_one_letter_code
_entity_poly.pdbx_strand_id
1 'polypeptide(L)'
;MTTPAPPTAALGAEPGFVVRLDQFSGPLDLLLHLLREEQIDIADIPIARIADQFLHAIHDLGLNQAADYLEMAGRLLRLKAQMLLPRREGEEGWEDPRHELVRRLLEYQLIREVAGWLEHAAARRADQHPRGYLPPPPELPPPPLTLDLLELVTAVE
;
A
#
# COMPACT_ATOMS: atom_id res chain seq x y z
N MET A 1 -15.52 -62.56 -4.60
CA MET A 1 -16.39 -61.56 -3.91
C MET A 1 -15.50 -60.83 -2.90
N THR A 2 -14.92 -59.75 -3.33
CA THR A 2 -13.98 -58.96 -2.52
C THR A 2 -14.64 -57.61 -2.29
N THR A 3 -15.05 -57.37 -1.06
CA THR A 3 -15.67 -56.13 -0.59
C THR A 3 -14.64 -55.03 -0.50
N PRO A 4 -14.82 -53.87 -1.13
CA PRO A 4 -13.91 -52.74 -0.92
C PRO A 4 -14.22 -52.07 0.43
N ALA A 5 -13.16 -51.80 1.19
CA ALA A 5 -13.20 -51.04 2.44
C ALA A 5 -13.62 -49.58 2.18
N PRO A 6 -14.33 -48.94 3.11
CA PRO A 6 -14.72 -47.55 2.99
C PRO A 6 -13.50 -46.61 3.13
N PRO A 7 -13.49 -45.46 2.44
CA PRO A 7 -12.42 -44.49 2.58
C PRO A 7 -12.48 -43.87 3.97
N THR A 8 -11.37 -43.95 4.66
CA THR A 8 -11.12 -43.22 5.93
C THR A 8 -11.36 -41.74 5.70
N ALA A 9 -12.36 -41.19 6.37
CA ALA A 9 -12.63 -39.78 6.42
C ALA A 9 -11.38 -39.06 6.97
N ALA A 10 -10.73 -38.29 6.12
CA ALA A 10 -9.72 -37.34 6.52
C ALA A 10 -10.39 -36.28 7.41
N LEU A 11 -10.06 -36.34 8.70
CA LEU A 11 -10.39 -35.33 9.69
C LEU A 11 -9.91 -33.97 9.20
N GLY A 12 -10.80 -33.00 9.23
CA GLY A 12 -10.73 -31.61 8.88
C GLY A 12 -9.34 -30.99 8.97
N ALA A 13 -8.73 -30.78 7.82
CA ALA A 13 -7.80 -29.68 7.66
C ALA A 13 -8.69 -28.43 7.62
N GLU A 14 -8.69 -27.67 8.70
CA GLU A 14 -9.09 -26.27 8.67
C GLU A 14 -8.47 -25.65 7.42
N PRO A 15 -9.17 -24.81 6.66
CA PRO A 15 -8.58 -24.16 5.49
C PRO A 15 -7.42 -23.31 5.99
N GLY A 16 -6.20 -23.89 5.94
CA GLY A 16 -4.99 -23.19 6.29
C GLY A 16 -4.94 -21.93 5.45
N PHE A 17 -4.94 -20.78 6.12
CA PHE A 17 -4.81 -19.48 5.52
C PHE A 17 -3.46 -19.42 4.80
N VAL A 18 -3.46 -19.65 3.48
CA VAL A 18 -2.26 -19.55 2.65
C VAL A 18 -2.03 -18.09 2.32
N VAL A 19 -1.28 -17.40 3.19
CA VAL A 19 -0.80 -16.05 2.91
C VAL A 19 0.23 -16.13 1.78
N ARG A 20 -0.11 -15.63 0.62
CA ARG A 20 0.85 -15.41 -0.47
C ARG A 20 1.62 -14.13 -0.19
N LEU A 21 2.86 -14.28 0.24
CA LEU A 21 3.73 -13.16 0.64
C LEU A 21 4.17 -12.28 -0.52
N ASP A 22 4.10 -12.78 -1.76
CA ASP A 22 4.24 -11.98 -2.99
C ASP A 22 3.18 -10.85 -3.10
N GLN A 23 2.15 -10.90 -2.25
CA GLN A 23 1.07 -9.91 -2.21
C GLN A 23 1.30 -8.79 -1.19
N PHE A 24 2.32 -8.91 -0.30
CA PHE A 24 2.57 -7.92 0.75
C PHE A 24 3.89 -7.18 0.51
N SER A 25 3.83 -5.86 0.64
CA SER A 25 4.99 -4.97 0.51
C SER A 25 5.80 -4.85 1.81
N GLY A 26 5.83 -5.92 2.62
CA GLY A 26 6.62 -5.98 3.85
C GLY A 26 5.79 -6.30 5.10
N PRO A 27 6.45 -6.40 6.27
CA PRO A 27 5.82 -6.87 7.51
C PRO A 27 4.72 -5.94 8.03
N LEU A 28 4.82 -4.62 7.82
CA LEU A 28 3.75 -3.67 8.22
C LEU A 28 2.50 -3.86 7.37
N ASP A 29 2.65 -4.19 6.09
CA ASP A 29 1.52 -4.47 5.20
C ASP A 29 0.77 -5.73 5.63
N LEU A 30 1.50 -6.78 5.98
CA LEU A 30 0.94 -8.00 6.52
C LEU A 30 0.20 -7.74 7.84
N LEU A 31 0.78 -6.95 8.76
CA LEU A 31 0.12 -6.58 10.02
C LEU A 31 -1.19 -5.82 9.79
N LEU A 32 -1.19 -4.83 8.89
CA LEU A 32 -2.43 -4.10 8.54
C LEU A 32 -3.48 -5.02 7.93
N HIS A 33 -3.07 -6.01 7.14
CA HIS A 33 -3.98 -6.98 6.57
C HIS A 33 -4.63 -7.83 7.68
N LEU A 34 -3.84 -8.39 8.61
CA LEU A 34 -4.34 -9.17 9.73
C LEU A 34 -5.30 -8.37 10.63
N LEU A 35 -4.96 -7.10 10.91
CA LEU A 35 -5.83 -6.21 11.69
C LEU A 35 -7.18 -5.96 11.00
N ARG A 36 -7.18 -5.79 9.67
CA ARG A 36 -8.40 -5.59 8.88
C ARG A 36 -9.26 -6.83 8.81
N GLU A 37 -8.67 -8.00 8.65
CA GLU A 37 -9.41 -9.28 8.63
C GLU A 37 -10.16 -9.51 9.95
N GLU A 38 -9.53 -9.16 11.06
CA GLU A 38 -10.14 -9.28 12.37
C GLU A 38 -10.97 -8.07 12.80
N GLN A 39 -11.08 -7.05 11.96
CA GLN A 39 -11.79 -5.80 12.25
C GLN A 39 -11.28 -5.09 13.52
N ILE A 40 -9.98 -5.18 13.78
CA ILE A 40 -9.32 -4.60 14.95
C ILE A 40 -8.90 -3.17 14.63
N ASP A 41 -9.13 -2.26 15.59
CA ASP A 41 -8.62 -0.89 15.52
C ASP A 41 -7.10 -0.87 15.73
N ILE A 42 -6.40 -0.11 14.87
CA ILE A 42 -4.95 0.09 14.98
C ILE A 42 -4.54 0.73 16.31
N ALA A 43 -5.42 1.56 16.90
CA ALA A 43 -5.15 2.20 18.19
C ALA A 43 -5.19 1.21 19.36
N ASP A 44 -5.93 0.11 19.25
CA ASP A 44 -6.09 -0.88 20.34
C ASP A 44 -5.74 -2.31 19.89
N ILE A 45 -4.50 -2.49 19.45
CA ILE A 45 -4.02 -3.78 18.95
C ILE A 45 -3.83 -4.79 20.09
N PRO A 46 -4.50 -5.94 20.06
CA PRO A 46 -4.24 -7.05 20.98
C PRO A 46 -2.94 -7.78 20.59
N ILE A 47 -1.79 -7.25 21.03
CA ILE A 47 -0.45 -7.72 20.63
C ILE A 47 -0.29 -9.22 20.78
N ALA A 48 -0.80 -9.82 21.87
CA ALA A 48 -0.65 -11.25 22.09
C ALA A 48 -1.23 -12.09 20.96
N ARG A 49 -2.41 -11.70 20.46
CA ARG A 49 -3.13 -12.39 19.40
C ARG A 49 -2.50 -12.13 18.03
N ILE A 50 -2.24 -10.87 17.71
CA ILE A 50 -1.66 -10.48 16.43
C ILE A 50 -0.24 -11.04 16.25
N ALA A 51 0.56 -11.11 17.33
CA ALA A 51 1.89 -11.73 17.26
C ALA A 51 1.81 -13.22 16.87
N ASP A 52 0.86 -13.97 17.43
CA ASP A 52 0.70 -15.39 17.11
C ASP A 52 0.26 -15.57 15.65
N GLN A 53 -0.67 -14.76 15.16
CA GLN A 53 -1.11 -14.81 13.76
C GLN A 53 -0.01 -14.41 12.80
N PHE A 54 0.77 -13.37 13.14
CA PHE A 54 1.90 -12.94 12.33
C PHE A 54 2.95 -14.06 12.23
N LEU A 55 3.30 -14.72 13.34
CA LEU A 55 4.22 -15.85 13.36
C LEU A 55 3.71 -17.02 12.51
N HIS A 56 2.41 -17.32 12.58
CA HIS A 56 1.79 -18.33 11.71
C HIS A 56 1.92 -17.96 10.23
N ALA A 57 1.60 -16.71 9.89
CA ALA A 57 1.63 -16.24 8.52
C ALA A 57 3.04 -16.26 7.90
N ILE A 58 4.10 -16.04 8.69
CA ILE A 58 5.48 -16.07 8.20
C ILE A 58 6.13 -17.47 8.21
N HIS A 59 5.49 -18.47 8.84
CA HIS A 59 6.06 -19.81 8.96
C HIS A 59 6.35 -20.45 7.59
N ASP A 60 5.56 -20.11 6.57
CA ASP A 60 5.71 -20.64 5.21
C ASP A 60 6.68 -19.86 4.34
N LEU A 61 7.39 -18.86 4.93
CA LEU A 61 8.36 -18.03 4.23
C LEU A 61 9.67 -18.77 3.95
N GLY A 62 10.12 -18.72 2.70
CA GLY A 62 11.50 -19.09 2.35
C GLY A 62 12.52 -18.14 3.01
N LEU A 63 13.60 -18.70 3.57
CA LEU A 63 14.62 -18.00 4.37
C LEU A 63 15.24 -16.75 3.71
N ASN A 64 15.20 -16.64 2.37
CA ASN A 64 15.86 -15.56 1.64
C ASN A 64 15.07 -14.23 1.62
N GLN A 65 13.79 -14.23 1.98
CA GLN A 65 12.95 -13.03 2.03
C GLN A 65 12.48 -12.71 3.46
N ALA A 66 12.96 -13.45 4.45
CA ALA A 66 12.42 -13.46 5.80
C ALA A 66 13.07 -12.44 6.76
N ALA A 67 14.17 -11.77 6.41
CA ALA A 67 14.92 -10.94 7.36
C ALA A 67 14.04 -9.87 8.02
N ASP A 68 13.33 -9.08 7.23
CA ASP A 68 12.48 -7.99 7.73
C ASP A 68 11.30 -8.54 8.55
N TYR A 69 10.76 -9.68 8.12
CA TYR A 69 9.66 -10.35 8.84
C TYR A 69 10.14 -10.97 10.16
N LEU A 70 11.34 -11.52 10.20
CA LEU A 70 11.95 -12.05 11.43
C LEU A 70 12.27 -10.93 12.44
N GLU A 71 12.75 -9.77 11.96
CA GLU A 71 12.93 -8.59 12.81
C GLU A 71 11.61 -8.17 13.44
N MET A 72 10.55 -8.07 12.63
CA MET A 72 9.22 -7.72 13.13
C MET A 72 8.68 -8.79 14.09
N ALA A 73 8.84 -10.07 13.79
CA ALA A 73 8.46 -11.16 14.69
C ALA A 73 9.14 -11.05 16.05
N GLY A 74 10.47 -10.80 16.08
CA GLY A 74 11.21 -10.56 17.30
C GLY A 74 10.71 -9.35 18.09
N ARG A 75 10.34 -8.27 17.40
CA ARG A 75 9.74 -7.09 18.02
C ARG A 75 8.36 -7.39 18.62
N LEU A 76 7.50 -8.10 17.91
CA LEU A 76 6.18 -8.51 18.41
C LEU A 76 6.27 -9.44 19.61
N LEU A 77 7.20 -10.42 19.61
CA LEU A 77 7.44 -11.30 20.75
C LEU A 77 7.91 -10.52 21.96
N ARG A 78 8.78 -9.53 21.79
CA ARG A 78 9.21 -8.65 22.87
C ARG A 78 8.04 -7.86 23.45
N LEU A 79 7.21 -7.26 22.60
CA LEU A 79 6.01 -6.53 23.02
C LEU A 79 5.03 -7.44 23.76
N LYS A 80 4.81 -8.65 23.26
CA LYS A 80 3.97 -9.66 23.92
C LYS A 80 4.49 -9.99 25.32
N ALA A 81 5.80 -10.23 25.44
CA ALA A 81 6.42 -10.51 26.74
C ALA A 81 6.26 -9.34 27.71
N GLN A 82 6.50 -8.10 27.27
CA GLN A 82 6.35 -6.89 28.10
C GLN A 82 4.90 -6.69 28.58
N MET A 83 3.91 -7.01 27.75
CA MET A 83 2.49 -6.86 28.11
C MET A 83 1.97 -7.97 29.03
N LEU A 84 2.60 -9.17 29.00
CA LEU A 84 2.22 -10.29 29.85
C LEU A 84 2.91 -10.27 31.20
N LEU A 85 4.00 -9.52 31.36
CA LEU A 85 4.68 -9.40 32.65
C LEU A 85 3.85 -8.56 33.63
N PRO A 86 3.79 -8.97 34.91
CA PRO A 86 3.10 -8.19 35.93
C PRO A 86 3.79 -6.83 36.11
N ARG A 87 2.98 -5.77 36.15
CA ARG A 87 3.48 -4.40 36.38
C ARG A 87 4.06 -4.31 37.81
N ARG A 88 5.21 -3.66 37.92
CA ARG A 88 5.74 -3.29 39.23
C ARG A 88 4.98 -2.05 39.73
N GLU A 89 4.42 -2.12 40.94
CA GLU A 89 3.79 -0.97 41.58
C GLU A 89 4.86 0.12 41.79
N GLY A 90 4.63 1.31 41.22
CA GLY A 90 5.50 2.48 41.42
C GLY A 90 6.25 2.98 40.19
N GLU A 91 6.10 2.41 39.00
CA GLU A 91 6.64 3.01 37.76
C GLU A 91 5.72 4.17 37.30
N GLU A 92 5.96 5.35 37.87
CA GLU A 92 5.43 6.63 37.33
C GLU A 92 6.12 6.89 36.00
N GLY A 93 5.35 6.87 34.87
CA GLY A 93 5.88 7.14 33.53
C GLY A 93 5.85 5.92 32.58
N TRP A 94 5.01 4.95 32.85
CA TRP A 94 4.86 3.81 31.93
C TRP A 94 4.30 4.24 30.57
N GLU A 95 5.17 4.25 29.57
CA GLU A 95 4.82 4.45 28.19
C GLU A 95 4.27 3.12 27.63
N ASP A 96 3.13 3.14 26.96
CA ASP A 96 2.58 1.94 26.31
C ASP A 96 3.59 1.40 25.28
N PRO A 97 4.14 0.19 25.46
CA PRO A 97 5.15 -0.34 24.56
C PRO A 97 4.65 -0.54 23.13
N ARG A 98 3.31 -0.49 22.89
CA ARG A 98 2.70 -0.57 21.58
C ARG A 98 2.80 0.75 20.80
N HIS A 99 2.99 1.89 21.47
CA HIS A 99 2.89 3.22 20.89
C HIS A 99 3.73 3.39 19.61
N GLU A 100 4.97 2.91 19.64
CA GLU A 100 5.86 2.99 18.48
C GLU A 100 5.38 2.12 17.30
N LEU A 101 4.83 0.94 17.56
CA LEU A 101 4.26 0.08 16.52
C LEU A 101 3.00 0.71 15.91
N VAL A 102 2.10 1.21 16.76
CA VAL A 102 0.87 1.92 16.33
C VAL A 102 1.22 3.10 15.43
N ARG A 103 2.17 3.94 15.85
CA ARG A 103 2.63 5.08 15.06
C ARG A 103 3.12 4.65 13.67
N ARG A 104 3.98 3.63 13.59
CA ARG A 104 4.49 3.12 12.31
C ARG A 104 3.40 2.53 11.42
N LEU A 105 2.41 1.85 11.99
CA LEU A 105 1.28 1.31 11.23
C LEU A 105 0.41 2.43 10.64
N LEU A 106 0.13 3.49 11.41
CA LEU A 106 -0.61 4.65 10.94
C LEU A 106 0.14 5.42 9.85
N GLU A 107 1.45 5.63 10.03
CA GLU A 107 2.30 6.25 9.01
C GLU A 107 2.31 5.43 7.71
N TYR A 108 2.46 4.12 7.81
CA TYR A 108 2.45 3.23 6.65
C TYR A 108 1.08 3.23 5.95
N GLN A 109 -0.02 3.19 6.71
CA GLN A 109 -1.37 3.27 6.17
C GLN A 109 -1.56 4.55 5.35
N LEU A 110 -1.16 5.69 5.89
CA LEU A 110 -1.25 6.98 5.19
C LEU A 110 -0.45 6.98 3.89
N ILE A 111 0.81 6.49 3.94
CA ILE A 111 1.66 6.40 2.74
C ILE A 111 1.01 5.51 1.68
N ARG A 112 0.45 4.37 2.07
CA ARG A 112 -0.25 3.45 1.16
C ARG A 112 -1.48 4.09 0.52
N GLU A 113 -2.27 4.84 1.26
CA GLU A 113 -3.43 5.58 0.74
C GLU A 113 -2.99 6.64 -0.29
N VAL A 114 -1.95 7.41 0.03
CA VAL A 114 -1.38 8.40 -0.89
C VAL A 114 -0.81 7.75 -2.14
N ALA A 115 -0.09 6.62 -2.02
CA ALA A 115 0.43 5.86 -3.15
C ALA A 115 -0.70 5.39 -4.09
N GLY A 116 -1.78 4.86 -3.54
CA GLY A 116 -2.96 4.46 -4.30
C GLY A 116 -3.61 5.65 -5.03
N TRP A 117 -3.71 6.80 -4.37
CA TRP A 117 -4.22 8.02 -5.00
C TRP A 117 -3.32 8.48 -6.17
N LEU A 118 -1.99 8.43 -6.00
CA LEU A 118 -1.03 8.78 -7.05
C LEU A 118 -1.12 7.82 -8.24
N GLU A 119 -1.28 6.53 -7.99
CA GLU A 119 -1.46 5.52 -9.03
C GLU A 119 -2.71 5.79 -9.87
N HIS A 120 -3.84 6.07 -9.22
CA HIS A 120 -5.07 6.47 -9.91
C HIS A 120 -4.91 7.78 -10.68
N ALA A 121 -4.17 8.75 -10.14
CA ALA A 121 -3.89 10.00 -10.85
C ALA A 121 -2.97 9.78 -12.06
N ALA A 122 -1.98 8.89 -11.94
CA ALA A 122 -1.10 8.52 -13.04
C ALA A 122 -1.86 7.79 -14.16
N ALA A 123 -2.74 6.85 -13.80
CA ALA A 123 -3.59 6.15 -14.77
C ALA A 123 -4.47 7.12 -15.56
N ARG A 124 -5.10 8.09 -14.90
CA ARG A 124 -5.90 9.13 -15.58
C ARG A 124 -5.06 10.01 -16.51
N ARG A 125 -3.80 10.28 -16.15
CA ARG A 125 -2.88 11.06 -16.99
C ARG A 125 -2.34 10.28 -18.17
N ALA A 126 -2.25 8.97 -18.09
CA ALA A 126 -1.78 8.12 -19.18
C ALA A 126 -2.66 8.26 -20.43
N ASP A 127 -3.94 8.57 -20.25
CA ASP A 127 -4.88 8.81 -21.36
C ASP A 127 -4.83 10.26 -21.89
N GLN A 128 -4.06 11.14 -21.25
CA GLN A 128 -3.92 12.54 -21.64
C GLN A 128 -2.62 12.75 -22.40
N HIS A 129 -2.71 13.02 -23.67
CA HIS A 129 -1.57 13.37 -24.51
C HIS A 129 -1.44 14.89 -24.56
N PRO A 130 -0.37 15.50 -24.01
CA PRO A 130 -0.14 16.93 -24.15
C PRO A 130 0.01 17.26 -25.62
N ARG A 131 -0.61 18.34 -26.05
CA ARG A 131 -0.36 18.90 -27.37
C ARG A 131 1.13 19.18 -27.46
N GLY A 132 1.82 18.53 -28.41
CA GLY A 132 3.23 18.80 -28.67
C GLY A 132 3.46 20.28 -29.02
N TYR A 133 4.71 20.71 -28.99
CA TYR A 133 5.08 22.04 -29.47
C TYR A 133 4.55 22.22 -30.89
N LEU A 134 3.57 23.10 -31.05
CA LEU A 134 3.17 23.60 -32.36
C LEU A 134 4.12 24.76 -32.68
N PRO A 135 5.00 24.63 -33.69
CA PRO A 135 5.77 25.78 -34.14
C PRO A 135 4.81 26.93 -34.45
N PRO A 136 5.20 28.18 -34.22
CA PRO A 136 4.37 29.30 -34.61
C PRO A 136 4.06 29.18 -36.12
N PRO A 137 2.85 29.57 -36.56
CA PRO A 137 2.51 29.53 -37.96
C PRO A 137 3.55 30.29 -38.73
N PRO A 138 3.96 29.79 -39.92
CA PRO A 138 4.94 30.51 -40.75
C PRO A 138 4.41 31.91 -40.99
N GLU A 139 5.29 32.91 -40.85
CA GLU A 139 4.97 34.28 -41.22
C GLU A 139 4.66 34.27 -42.73
N LEU A 140 3.41 34.38 -43.04
CA LEU A 140 3.00 34.52 -44.44
C LEU A 140 3.48 35.89 -44.92
N PRO A 141 4.14 35.95 -46.08
CA PRO A 141 4.50 37.25 -46.68
C PRO A 141 3.25 38.11 -46.79
N PRO A 142 3.33 39.40 -46.50
CA PRO A 142 2.18 40.27 -46.62
C PRO A 142 1.60 40.15 -48.06
N PRO A 143 0.27 40.13 -48.16
CA PRO A 143 -0.38 40.04 -49.49
C PRO A 143 0.17 41.15 -50.40
N PRO A 144 0.35 40.88 -51.69
CA PRO A 144 0.83 41.90 -52.61
C PRO A 144 -0.14 43.09 -52.55
N LEU A 145 0.44 44.30 -52.42
CA LEU A 145 -0.32 45.52 -52.47
C LEU A 145 -0.93 45.65 -53.89
N THR A 146 -2.18 45.35 -54.06
CA THR A 146 -2.95 45.64 -55.25
C THR A 146 -3.43 47.11 -55.14
N LEU A 147 -2.62 48.02 -55.66
CA LEU A 147 -3.08 49.40 -55.76
C LEU A 147 -4.04 49.55 -56.91
N ASP A 148 -5.30 49.88 -56.61
CA ASP A 148 -6.25 50.30 -57.64
C ASP A 148 -6.03 51.78 -57.91
N LEU A 149 -5.81 52.11 -59.17
CA LEU A 149 -5.61 53.48 -59.61
C LEU A 149 -6.74 54.41 -59.22
N LEU A 150 -7.95 53.90 -59.09
CA LEU A 150 -9.13 54.69 -58.66
C LEU A 150 -9.05 55.09 -57.18
N GLU A 151 -8.59 54.18 -56.32
CA GLU A 151 -8.37 54.47 -54.89
C GLU A 151 -7.21 55.49 -54.67
N LEU A 152 -6.20 55.45 -55.53
CA LEU A 152 -5.11 56.41 -55.48
C LEU A 152 -5.55 57.84 -55.86
N VAL A 153 -6.47 57.96 -56.78
CA VAL A 153 -6.98 59.29 -57.21
C VAL A 153 -7.88 59.89 -56.13
N THR A 154 -8.70 59.06 -55.48
CA THR A 154 -9.59 59.52 -54.37
C THR A 154 -8.83 59.85 -53.09
N ALA A 155 -7.62 59.32 -52.87
CA ALA A 155 -6.81 59.63 -51.69
C ALA A 155 -6.00 60.91 -51.82
N VAL A 156 -5.98 61.58 -53.00
CA VAL A 156 -5.22 62.80 -53.28
C VAL A 156 -6.15 64.06 -53.32
N GLU A 157 -7.47 63.89 -53.26
CA GLU A 157 -8.42 65.00 -53.02
C GLU A 157 -8.65 65.22 -51.53
#